data_48d3d7c1fbe0bf949bb5ddf1aeb33af2
#
_entry.id   48d3d7c1fbe0bf949bb5ddf1aeb33af2
#
_cell.length_a   1.000
_cell.length_b   1.000
_cell.length_c   1.000
_cell.angle_alpha   90.00
_cell.angle_beta   90.00
_cell.angle_gamma   90.00
#
_symmetry.space_group_name_H-M   'P 1'
#
loop_
_entity.id
_entity.type
_entity.pdbx_description
1 polymer ?
#
loop_
_entity_poly.entity_id
_entity_poly.type
_entity_poly.pdbx_seq_one_letter_code
_entity_poly.pdbx_strand_id
1 'polypeptide(L)'
;ALPYMRAMVAAGYVHGRTQGLAPQANITRAEFAQLYFNIIQSYITKRGSYTKDYKGNLLVRTKDVELKDMSIDGDLIIGNGVADGKVTLSNVKISGRLVVWGGGTAAIYCNDGTTAAAVIACRVDGPVKVIFDRESTLLVYDKIKPRITERAGKFPETEIVFYAMDDLLNAQR
;
A
#
# COMPACT_ATOMS: atom_id res chain seq x y z
N ALA A 1 -15.78 -9.68 16.01
CA ALA A 1 -16.32 -9.57 14.63
C ALA A 1 -17.05 -8.23 14.38
N LEU A 2 -17.86 -7.75 15.32
CA LEU A 2 -18.71 -6.56 15.12
C LEU A 2 -17.96 -5.26 14.73
N PRO A 3 -16.81 -4.90 15.37
CA PRO A 3 -16.09 -3.69 14.99
C PRO A 3 -15.56 -3.74 13.54
N TYR A 4 -15.02 -4.87 13.12
CA TYR A 4 -14.51 -5.04 11.76
C TYR A 4 -15.63 -4.99 10.72
N MET A 5 -16.78 -5.61 11.00
CA MET A 5 -17.94 -5.57 10.11
C MET A 5 -18.44 -4.12 9.94
N ARG A 6 -18.54 -3.35 11.03
CA ARG A 6 -18.92 -1.94 10.97
C ARG A 6 -17.93 -1.11 10.12
N ALA A 7 -16.63 -1.35 10.28
CA ALA A 7 -15.62 -0.67 9.47
C ALA A 7 -15.75 -1.00 7.98
N MET A 8 -16.01 -2.26 7.63
CA MET A 8 -16.20 -2.69 6.24
C MET A 8 -17.47 -2.12 5.61
N VAL A 9 -18.55 -2.01 6.37
CA VAL A 9 -19.79 -1.37 5.92
C VAL A 9 -19.59 0.13 5.74
N ALA A 10 -18.97 0.80 6.70
CA ALA A 10 -18.67 2.23 6.63
C ALA A 10 -17.74 2.58 5.46
N ALA A 11 -16.80 1.69 5.11
CA ALA A 11 -15.93 1.82 3.95
C ALA A 11 -16.62 1.44 2.61
N GLY A 12 -17.90 1.03 2.63
CA GLY A 12 -18.61 0.61 1.42
C GLY A 12 -18.15 -0.73 0.82
N TYR A 13 -17.36 -1.51 1.55
CA TYR A 13 -16.88 -2.80 1.05
C TYR A 13 -17.94 -3.90 1.18
N VAL A 14 -18.79 -3.81 2.19
CA VAL A 14 -19.89 -4.76 2.45
C VAL A 14 -21.20 -4.02 2.37
N HIS A 15 -22.09 -4.52 1.53
CA HIS A 15 -23.50 -4.11 1.47
C HIS A 15 -24.37 -5.23 2.02
N GLY A 16 -25.41 -4.88 2.77
CA GLY A 16 -26.37 -5.85 3.29
C GLY A 16 -27.19 -6.49 2.17
N ARG A 17 -27.80 -7.63 2.47
CA ARG A 17 -28.89 -8.23 1.67
C ARG A 17 -30.20 -7.45 1.91
N THR A 18 -31.25 -7.78 1.16
CA THR A 18 -32.59 -7.16 1.32
C THR A 18 -33.11 -7.17 2.76
N GLN A 19 -32.69 -8.16 3.56
CA GLN A 19 -33.06 -8.29 4.98
C GLN A 19 -31.96 -7.79 5.95
N GLY A 20 -30.96 -7.03 5.45
CA GLY A 20 -29.84 -6.52 6.23
C GLY A 20 -28.59 -7.41 6.19
N LEU A 21 -27.68 -7.16 7.12
CA LEU A 21 -26.44 -7.93 7.26
C LEU A 21 -26.75 -9.28 7.93
N ALA A 22 -26.24 -10.36 7.35
CA ALA A 22 -26.34 -11.71 7.89
C ALA A 22 -24.94 -12.26 8.26
N PRO A 23 -24.30 -11.78 9.34
CA PRO A 23 -22.90 -12.04 9.65
C PRO A 23 -22.60 -13.50 10.03
N GLN A 24 -23.64 -14.29 10.32
CA GLN A 24 -23.54 -15.71 10.64
C GLN A 24 -23.84 -16.62 9.43
N ALA A 25 -24.33 -16.05 8.33
CA ALA A 25 -24.60 -16.84 7.13
C ALA A 25 -23.30 -17.12 6.34
N ASN A 26 -23.26 -18.29 5.69
CA ASN A 26 -22.17 -18.59 4.78
C ASN A 26 -22.17 -17.60 3.61
N ILE A 27 -20.99 -17.07 3.30
CA ILE A 27 -20.80 -16.23 2.12
C ILE A 27 -20.81 -17.10 0.87
N THR A 28 -21.55 -16.69 -0.14
CA THR A 28 -21.53 -17.34 -1.45
C THR A 28 -20.29 -16.92 -2.24
N ARG A 29 -19.95 -17.68 -3.29
CA ARG A 29 -18.84 -17.33 -4.19
C ARG A 29 -19.07 -15.96 -4.88
N ALA A 30 -20.30 -15.65 -5.24
CA ALA A 30 -20.67 -14.37 -5.85
C ALA A 30 -20.51 -13.21 -4.88
N GLU A 31 -20.97 -13.35 -3.63
CA GLU A 31 -20.78 -12.33 -2.59
C GLU A 31 -19.31 -12.12 -2.25
N PHE A 32 -18.51 -13.20 -2.21
CA PHE A 32 -17.07 -13.08 -2.02
C PHE A 32 -16.39 -12.34 -3.17
N ALA A 33 -16.74 -12.66 -4.42
CA ALA A 33 -16.21 -11.99 -5.60
C ALA A 33 -16.57 -10.50 -5.60
N GLN A 34 -17.81 -10.16 -5.23
CA GLN A 34 -18.26 -8.77 -5.11
C GLN A 34 -17.52 -8.03 -4.00
N LEU A 35 -17.35 -8.65 -2.84
CA LEU A 35 -16.58 -8.09 -1.73
C LEU A 35 -15.15 -7.78 -2.18
N TYR A 36 -14.50 -8.72 -2.85
CA TYR A 36 -13.14 -8.55 -3.32
C TYR A 36 -13.02 -7.42 -4.36
N PHE A 37 -13.98 -7.34 -5.29
CA PHE A 37 -14.06 -6.25 -6.26
C PHE A 37 -14.27 -4.88 -5.58
N ASN A 38 -15.08 -4.83 -4.53
CA ASN A 38 -15.31 -3.58 -3.79
C ASN A 38 -14.05 -3.10 -3.05
N ILE A 39 -13.16 -4.03 -2.65
CA ILE A 39 -11.91 -3.68 -1.97
C ILE A 39 -10.81 -3.29 -2.96
N ILE A 40 -10.68 -4.00 -4.08
CA ILE A 40 -9.61 -3.80 -5.06
C ILE A 40 -10.20 -3.61 -6.45
N GLN A 41 -10.10 -2.40 -6.96
CA GLN A 41 -10.68 -2.01 -8.25
C GLN A 41 -9.72 -2.21 -9.42
N SER A 42 -8.41 -2.23 -9.17
CA SER A 42 -7.41 -2.29 -10.23
C SER A 42 -6.23 -3.20 -9.88
N TYR A 43 -5.67 -3.85 -10.92
CA TYR A 43 -4.58 -4.83 -10.76
C TYR A 43 -3.48 -4.58 -11.78
N ILE A 44 -2.22 -4.72 -11.33
CA ILE A 44 -1.05 -4.83 -12.19
C ILE A 44 -0.48 -6.24 -12.04
N THR A 45 -0.54 -7.02 -13.11
CA THR A 45 -0.10 -8.42 -13.16
C THR A 45 1.05 -8.66 -14.13
N LYS A 46 1.46 -7.64 -14.87
CA LYS A 46 2.57 -7.69 -15.82
C LYS A 46 3.64 -6.70 -15.40
N ARG A 47 4.92 -7.09 -15.56
CA ARG A 47 6.05 -6.17 -15.39
C ARG A 47 6.01 -5.05 -16.42
N GLY A 48 6.59 -3.91 -16.10
CA GLY A 48 6.68 -2.76 -17.00
C GLY A 48 6.43 -1.43 -16.31
N SER A 49 6.40 -0.37 -17.09
CA SER A 49 6.14 0.99 -16.63
C SER A 49 4.69 1.39 -16.91
N TYR A 50 4.09 2.07 -15.94
CA TYR A 50 2.68 2.48 -15.95
C TYR A 50 2.61 3.96 -15.59
N THR A 51 1.81 4.71 -16.37
CA THR A 51 1.65 6.18 -16.23
C THR A 51 0.19 6.62 -16.14
N LYS A 52 -0.74 5.65 -15.99
CA LYS A 52 -2.18 5.90 -15.95
C LYS A 52 -2.64 6.14 -14.52
N ASP A 53 -3.49 7.14 -14.31
CA ASP A 53 -4.19 7.35 -13.05
C ASP A 53 -5.18 6.22 -12.73
N TYR A 54 -5.31 5.93 -11.45
CA TYR A 54 -6.23 4.91 -10.95
C TYR A 54 -7.21 5.49 -9.94
N LYS A 55 -8.48 5.15 -10.12
CA LYS A 55 -9.54 5.40 -9.12
C LYS A 55 -9.73 4.15 -8.27
N GLY A 56 -9.78 4.36 -6.94
CA GLY A 56 -9.86 3.26 -5.99
C GLY A 56 -8.52 2.57 -5.74
N ASN A 57 -8.56 1.44 -5.08
CA ASN A 57 -7.36 0.74 -4.65
C ASN A 57 -6.68 -0.01 -5.81
N LEU A 58 -5.38 0.13 -5.90
CA LEU A 58 -4.52 -0.53 -6.89
C LEU A 58 -3.68 -1.62 -6.22
N LEU A 59 -3.75 -2.85 -6.74
CA LEU A 59 -2.91 -3.97 -6.30
C LEU A 59 -1.84 -4.31 -7.35
N VAL A 60 -0.57 -4.20 -6.97
CA VAL A 60 0.58 -4.68 -7.77
C VAL A 60 0.88 -6.12 -7.34
N ARG A 61 0.81 -7.06 -8.30
CA ARG A 61 1.00 -8.50 -8.07
C ARG A 61 2.21 -9.11 -8.76
N THR A 62 3.09 -8.29 -9.30
CA THR A 62 4.30 -8.77 -9.98
C THR A 62 5.46 -7.84 -9.70
N LYS A 63 6.67 -8.37 -9.82
CA LYS A 63 7.92 -7.62 -9.69
C LYS A 63 8.25 -6.82 -10.94
N ASP A 64 9.26 -5.98 -10.84
CA ASP A 64 9.79 -5.16 -11.92
C ASP A 64 8.71 -4.25 -12.54
N VAL A 65 7.95 -3.61 -11.64
CA VAL A 65 6.93 -2.61 -11.96
C VAL A 65 7.46 -1.23 -11.61
N GLU A 66 7.29 -0.30 -12.53
CA GLU A 66 7.49 1.11 -12.34
C GLU A 66 6.15 1.85 -12.47
N LEU A 67 5.76 2.58 -11.44
CA LEU A 67 4.64 3.51 -11.49
C LEU A 67 5.22 4.92 -11.59
N LYS A 68 4.77 5.70 -12.58
CA LYS A 68 5.39 6.99 -12.86
C LYS A 68 4.38 8.06 -13.24
N ASP A 69 4.56 9.26 -12.69
CA ASP A 69 3.78 10.45 -13.05
C ASP A 69 2.28 10.20 -13.00
N MET A 70 1.77 9.68 -11.86
CA MET A 70 0.37 9.27 -11.74
C MET A 70 -0.22 9.57 -10.37
N SER A 71 -1.56 9.54 -10.33
CA SER A 71 -2.35 9.62 -9.12
C SER A 71 -3.13 8.33 -8.87
N ILE A 72 -3.16 7.91 -7.61
CA ILE A 72 -3.97 6.79 -7.13
C ILE A 72 -4.93 7.34 -6.09
N ASP A 73 -6.22 7.38 -6.45
CA ASP A 73 -7.29 7.85 -5.57
C ASP A 73 -7.80 6.70 -4.70
N GLY A 74 -6.94 6.23 -3.82
CA GLY A 74 -7.14 5.08 -2.94
C GLY A 74 -5.81 4.58 -2.36
N ASP A 75 -5.79 3.33 -1.92
CA ASP A 75 -4.60 2.65 -1.42
C ASP A 75 -3.79 2.03 -2.57
N LEU A 76 -2.47 2.12 -2.49
CA LEU A 76 -1.55 1.31 -3.29
C LEU A 76 -1.09 0.11 -2.47
N ILE A 77 -1.35 -1.09 -2.97
CA ILE A 77 -1.01 -2.35 -2.31
C ILE A 77 0.06 -3.07 -3.12
N ILE A 78 1.24 -3.23 -2.54
CA ILE A 78 2.31 -4.06 -3.10
C ILE A 78 2.11 -5.47 -2.55
N GLY A 79 1.53 -6.35 -3.37
CA GLY A 79 1.08 -7.68 -2.96
C GLY A 79 2.18 -8.73 -2.94
N ASN A 80 1.89 -9.88 -2.33
CA ASN A 80 2.83 -11.01 -2.18
C ASN A 80 3.38 -11.53 -3.52
N GLY A 81 2.68 -11.34 -4.63
CA GLY A 81 3.17 -11.73 -5.95
C GLY A 81 4.43 -10.98 -6.42
N VAL A 82 4.80 -9.88 -5.76
CA VAL A 82 6.08 -9.19 -5.98
C VAL A 82 7.24 -10.01 -5.41
N ALA A 83 7.00 -10.87 -4.43
CA ALA A 83 8.00 -11.68 -3.73
C ALA A 83 9.19 -10.82 -3.26
N ASP A 84 10.43 -11.15 -3.62
CA ASP A 84 11.63 -10.35 -3.33
C ASP A 84 11.98 -9.36 -4.46
N GLY A 85 11.03 -9.10 -5.36
CA GLY A 85 11.24 -8.25 -6.52
C GLY A 85 11.16 -6.76 -6.21
N LYS A 86 11.48 -5.95 -7.21
CA LYS A 86 11.52 -4.49 -7.13
C LYS A 86 10.22 -3.87 -7.61
N VAL A 87 9.80 -2.78 -6.93
CA VAL A 87 8.78 -1.83 -7.42
C VAL A 87 9.32 -0.42 -7.22
N THR A 88 9.22 0.40 -8.26
CA THR A 88 9.65 1.80 -8.22
C THR A 88 8.43 2.71 -8.39
N LEU A 89 8.33 3.70 -7.54
CA LEU A 89 7.31 4.75 -7.57
C LEU A 89 8.05 6.06 -7.83
N SER A 90 7.78 6.72 -8.97
CA SER A 90 8.40 8.00 -9.33
C SER A 90 7.31 9.03 -9.57
N ASN A 91 7.25 10.08 -8.74
CA ASN A 91 6.21 11.12 -8.80
C ASN A 91 4.79 10.53 -8.72
N VAL A 92 4.56 9.60 -7.78
CA VAL A 92 3.25 8.96 -7.57
C VAL A 92 2.53 9.60 -6.39
N LYS A 93 1.31 10.07 -6.60
CA LYS A 93 0.47 10.67 -5.56
C LYS A 93 -0.57 9.66 -5.09
N ILE A 94 -0.38 9.09 -3.90
CA ILE A 94 -1.30 8.12 -3.31
C ILE A 94 -2.16 8.85 -2.28
N SER A 95 -3.47 8.99 -2.54
CA SER A 95 -4.38 9.67 -1.62
C SER A 95 -4.61 8.87 -0.33
N GLY A 96 -4.53 7.56 -0.40
CA GLY A 96 -4.62 6.63 0.71
C GLY A 96 -3.26 6.15 1.22
N ARG A 97 -3.18 4.87 1.53
CA ARG A 97 -2.01 4.21 2.13
C ARG A 97 -1.15 3.51 1.08
N LEU A 98 0.16 3.49 1.31
CA LEU A 98 1.07 2.53 0.69
C LEU A 98 1.16 1.30 1.63
N VAL A 99 0.59 0.19 1.20
CA VAL A 99 0.56 -1.07 1.96
C VAL A 99 1.48 -2.08 1.30
N VAL A 100 2.50 -2.55 2.01
CA VAL A 100 3.57 -3.39 1.45
C VAL A 100 3.53 -4.78 2.06
N TRP A 101 3.06 -5.76 1.27
CA TRP A 101 3.04 -7.19 1.60
C TRP A 101 4.10 -8.00 0.86
N GLY A 102 4.71 -7.43 -0.17
CA GLY A 102 5.75 -8.05 -1.00
C GLY A 102 6.91 -7.09 -1.22
N GLY A 103 7.94 -7.58 -1.87
CA GLY A 103 9.22 -6.89 -2.07
C GLY A 103 10.29 -7.37 -1.10
N GLY A 104 11.56 -7.11 -1.42
CA GLY A 104 12.71 -7.49 -0.60
C GLY A 104 13.30 -6.31 0.18
N THR A 105 14.50 -6.50 0.71
CA THR A 105 15.19 -5.51 1.55
C THR A 105 15.66 -4.23 0.83
N ALA A 106 15.61 -4.20 -0.50
CA ALA A 106 15.92 -3.01 -1.29
C ALA A 106 14.97 -2.89 -2.49
N ALA A 107 13.68 -3.07 -2.24
CA ALA A 107 12.76 -3.37 -3.31
C ALA A 107 11.74 -2.29 -3.62
N ILE A 108 11.32 -1.50 -2.64
CA ILE A 108 10.28 -0.47 -2.84
C ILE A 108 10.92 0.91 -2.75
N TYR A 109 11.02 1.56 -3.88
CA TYR A 109 11.59 2.90 -4.00
C TYR A 109 10.50 3.93 -4.23
N CYS A 110 10.50 4.99 -3.44
CA CYS A 110 9.60 6.13 -3.54
C CYS A 110 10.42 7.36 -3.88
N ASN A 111 10.41 7.74 -5.16
CA ASN A 111 11.28 8.77 -5.74
C ASN A 111 10.46 9.94 -6.32
N ASP A 112 11.18 11.01 -6.66
CA ASP A 112 10.69 12.14 -7.46
C ASP A 112 9.41 12.76 -6.86
N GLY A 113 9.38 12.92 -5.54
CA GLY A 113 8.24 13.52 -4.85
C GLY A 113 7.03 12.60 -4.68
N THR A 114 7.23 11.29 -4.64
CA THR A 114 6.17 10.32 -4.33
C THR A 114 5.61 10.55 -2.92
N THR A 115 4.27 10.56 -2.80
CA THR A 115 3.56 10.81 -1.55
C THR A 115 2.51 9.75 -1.24
N ALA A 116 2.24 9.53 0.06
CA ALA A 116 1.15 8.72 0.56
C ALA A 116 0.63 9.30 1.89
N ALA A 117 -0.62 9.02 2.26
CA ALA A 117 -1.16 9.45 3.55
C ALA A 117 -0.57 8.63 4.72
N ALA A 118 -0.21 7.37 4.47
CA ALA A 118 0.47 6.51 5.43
C ALA A 118 1.25 5.41 4.70
N VAL A 119 2.25 4.83 5.38
CA VAL A 119 3.02 3.67 4.90
C VAL A 119 2.91 2.53 5.91
N ILE A 120 2.54 1.35 5.43
CA ILE A 120 2.40 0.14 6.25
C ILE A 120 3.23 -0.97 5.64
N ALA A 121 4.33 -1.35 6.30
CA ALA A 121 5.11 -2.52 5.97
C ALA A 121 4.58 -3.72 6.79
N CYS A 122 4.02 -4.71 6.11
CA CYS A 122 3.30 -5.82 6.75
C CYS A 122 3.57 -7.18 6.09
N ARG A 123 4.71 -7.35 5.44
CA ARG A 123 5.14 -8.62 4.88
C ARG A 123 5.30 -9.68 5.98
N VAL A 124 4.89 -10.93 5.71
CA VAL A 124 4.83 -11.99 6.73
C VAL A 124 5.81 -13.15 6.49
N ASP A 125 6.41 -13.21 5.31
CA ASP A 125 7.30 -14.31 4.87
C ASP A 125 8.74 -13.88 4.63
N GLY A 126 9.09 -12.63 4.87
CA GLY A 126 10.43 -12.10 4.74
C GLY A 126 10.51 -10.61 5.10
N PRO A 127 11.71 -10.06 5.16
CA PRO A 127 11.91 -8.63 5.37
C PRO A 127 11.52 -7.83 4.13
N VAL A 128 11.20 -6.55 4.34
CA VAL A 128 10.99 -5.58 3.27
C VAL A 128 11.54 -4.22 3.66
N LYS A 129 12.08 -3.50 2.70
CA LYS A 129 12.52 -2.12 2.89
C LYS A 129 11.77 -1.21 1.94
N VAL A 130 11.20 -0.13 2.47
CA VAL A 130 10.60 0.97 1.72
C VAL A 130 11.52 2.17 1.84
N ILE A 131 11.93 2.74 0.72
CA ILE A 131 12.96 3.78 0.67
C ILE A 131 12.36 5.01 0.02
N PHE A 132 12.35 6.12 0.74
CA PHE A 132 12.00 7.44 0.23
C PHE A 132 13.27 8.21 -0.10
N ASP A 133 13.39 8.74 -1.32
CA ASP A 133 14.47 9.64 -1.70
C ASP A 133 14.34 10.99 -0.98
N ARG A 134 15.30 11.89 -1.24
CA ARG A 134 15.33 13.20 -0.58
C ARG A 134 14.09 14.04 -0.87
N GLU A 135 13.64 14.09 -2.11
CA GLU A 135 12.50 14.90 -2.52
C GLU A 135 11.20 14.37 -1.91
N SER A 136 10.97 13.07 -1.99
CA SER A 136 9.82 12.42 -1.38
C SER A 136 9.83 12.58 0.15
N THR A 137 11.00 12.47 0.78
CA THR A 137 11.17 12.70 2.22
C THR A 137 10.76 14.11 2.63
N LEU A 138 11.24 15.13 1.92
CA LEU A 138 10.92 16.54 2.21
C LEU A 138 9.42 16.84 2.13
N LEU A 139 8.72 16.20 1.19
CA LEU A 139 7.28 16.42 0.98
C LEU A 139 6.39 15.73 2.00
N VAL A 140 6.88 14.66 2.63
CA VAL A 140 6.00 13.74 3.36
C VAL A 140 6.40 13.50 4.81
N TYR A 141 7.58 13.90 5.23
CA TYR A 141 8.15 13.56 6.54
C TYR A 141 7.19 13.77 7.71
N ASP A 142 6.52 14.93 7.76
CA ASP A 142 5.57 15.25 8.82
C ASP A 142 4.16 14.67 8.58
N LYS A 143 3.88 14.15 7.41
CA LYS A 143 2.54 13.74 6.97
C LYS A 143 2.37 12.23 6.89
N ILE A 144 3.41 11.50 6.47
CA ILE A 144 3.39 10.04 6.44
C ILE A 144 3.40 9.51 7.87
N LYS A 145 2.53 8.53 8.12
CA LYS A 145 2.49 7.76 9.35
C LYS A 145 3.09 6.38 9.11
N PRO A 146 4.42 6.22 9.20
CA PRO A 146 5.06 4.93 8.97
C PRO A 146 4.66 3.94 10.07
N ARG A 147 4.33 2.74 9.67
CA ARG A 147 4.00 1.64 10.58
C ARG A 147 4.61 0.34 10.08
N ILE A 148 5.32 -0.32 10.98
CA ILE A 148 5.76 -1.70 10.81
C ILE A 148 4.89 -2.57 11.72
N THR A 149 4.24 -3.61 11.17
CA THR A 149 3.37 -4.47 11.96
C THR A 149 4.17 -5.40 12.86
N GLU A 150 3.55 -5.94 13.91
CA GLU A 150 4.19 -6.87 14.86
C GLU A 150 4.83 -8.09 14.19
N ARG A 151 4.29 -8.54 13.05
CA ARG A 151 4.88 -9.65 12.30
C ARG A 151 6.23 -9.31 11.68
N ALA A 152 6.48 -8.04 11.41
CA ALA A 152 7.79 -7.56 10.99
C ALA A 152 8.87 -7.70 12.07
N GLY A 153 8.51 -7.84 13.35
CA GLY A 153 9.46 -8.16 14.43
C GLY A 153 10.20 -9.48 14.26
N LYS A 154 9.71 -10.38 13.40
CA LYS A 154 10.43 -11.59 12.98
C LYS A 154 11.56 -11.31 11.97
N PHE A 155 11.53 -10.17 11.33
CA PHE A 155 12.45 -9.78 10.28
C PHE A 155 13.02 -8.41 10.63
N PRO A 156 14.12 -8.37 11.39
CA PRO A 156 14.73 -7.14 11.88
C PRO A 156 15.21 -6.21 10.75
N GLU A 157 15.41 -6.74 9.54
CA GLU A 157 15.75 -5.95 8.35
C GLU A 157 14.55 -5.23 7.70
N THR A 158 13.33 -5.42 8.23
CA THR A 158 12.15 -4.70 7.75
C THR A 158 12.19 -3.27 8.27
N GLU A 159 12.31 -2.30 7.37
CA GLU A 159 12.42 -0.90 7.71
C GLU A 159 11.78 0.03 6.68
N ILE A 160 11.43 1.24 7.13
CA ILE A 160 11.01 2.35 6.28
C ILE A 160 12.08 3.44 6.42
N VAL A 161 12.79 3.71 5.33
CA VAL A 161 13.94 4.61 5.28
C VAL A 161 13.56 5.91 4.60
N PHE A 162 13.87 7.02 5.25
CA PHE A 162 13.76 8.36 4.69
C PHE A 162 15.18 8.91 4.48
N TYR A 163 15.59 9.06 3.24
CA TYR A 163 16.90 9.66 2.93
C TYR A 163 16.91 11.16 3.24
N ALA A 164 18.08 11.64 3.63
CA ALA A 164 18.33 13.03 4.03
C ALA A 164 17.57 13.49 5.28
N MET A 165 17.20 12.55 6.17
CA MET A 165 16.58 12.87 7.46
C MET A 165 17.46 13.79 8.30
N ASP A 166 18.77 13.52 8.34
CA ASP A 166 19.73 14.30 9.12
C ASP A 166 19.84 15.76 8.63
N ASP A 167 19.72 15.97 7.32
CA ASP A 167 19.69 17.31 6.73
C ASP A 167 18.46 18.10 7.16
N LEU A 168 17.31 17.43 7.28
CA LEU A 168 16.06 18.05 7.76
C LEU A 168 16.12 18.44 9.23
N LEU A 169 16.65 17.57 10.06
CA LEU A 169 16.81 17.82 11.50
C LEU A 169 17.82 18.93 11.78
N ASN A 170 18.84 19.09 10.93
CA ASN A 170 19.83 20.17 11.07
C ASN A 170 19.30 21.51 10.54
N ALA A 171 18.39 21.53 9.58
CA ALA A 171 17.77 22.75 9.04
C ALA A 171 16.72 23.36 9.99
N GLN A 172 16.23 22.60 10.97
CA GLN A 172 15.27 23.06 12.00
C GLN A 172 15.94 23.56 13.32
N ARG A 173 17.29 23.50 13.40
CA ARG A 173 18.10 24.05 14.49
C ARG A 173 18.66 25.41 14.11
#